data_2ed23dcbd23fccf33ec5a07338dc747f
#
_entry.id   2ed23dcbd23fccf33ec5a07338dc747f
#
_cell.length_a   1.000
_cell.length_b   1.000
_cell.length_c   1.000
_cell.angle_alpha   90.00
_cell.angle_beta   90.00
_cell.angle_gamma   90.00
#
_symmetry.space_group_name_H-M   'P 1'
#
loop_
_entity.id
_entity.type
_entity.pdbx_description
1 polymer ?
#
loop_
_entity_poly.entity_id
_entity_poly.type
_entity_poly.pdbx_seq_one_letter_code
_entity_poly.pdbx_strand_id
1 'polypeptide(L)'
;MSIISRGFSGRRTPTDIKLPPGQYLTTDFPVLSAGPTPHVPLDRWEFVIDDGSNVLRRWDWKSFRGLPTDDITVDLHCVTRWSKLGTSWEGVSLDTMLADLKTNASYALVRMVTTPQISL
;
A
#
# COMPACT_ATOMS: atom_id res chain seq x y z
N MET A 1 5.33 -25.76 -18.54
CA MET A 1 6.10 -25.78 -17.29
C MET A 1 6.17 -24.37 -16.76
N SER A 2 5.49 -24.12 -15.67
CA SER A 2 5.35 -22.77 -15.14
C SER A 2 6.65 -22.29 -14.51
N ILE A 3 7.24 -21.24 -15.05
CA ILE A 3 8.43 -20.56 -14.48
C ILE A 3 8.14 -19.95 -13.10
N ILE A 4 6.87 -19.82 -12.74
CA ILE A 4 6.39 -19.26 -11.49
C ILE A 4 6.74 -20.16 -10.28
N SER A 5 6.95 -21.45 -10.46
CA SER A 5 7.21 -22.36 -9.34
C SER A 5 8.65 -22.31 -8.81
N ARG A 6 9.62 -21.82 -9.59
CA ARG A 6 11.03 -21.83 -9.18
C ARG A 6 11.42 -20.70 -8.20
N GLY A 7 10.67 -19.62 -8.16
CA GLY A 7 10.93 -18.52 -7.21
C GLY A 7 10.34 -18.74 -5.82
N PHE A 8 9.37 -19.64 -5.70
CA PHE A 8 8.59 -19.83 -4.48
C PHE A 8 8.84 -21.16 -3.76
N SER A 9 9.50 -22.10 -4.38
CA SER A 9 9.84 -23.38 -3.79
C SER A 9 11.28 -23.40 -3.30
N GLY A 10 11.50 -23.49 -2.00
CA GLY A 10 12.77 -23.83 -1.42
C GLY A 10 13.39 -22.89 -0.41
N ARG A 11 12.78 -21.74 -0.11
CA ARG A 11 13.22 -20.89 1.00
C ARG A 11 12.72 -21.46 2.31
N ARG A 12 13.59 -22.05 3.09
CA ARG A 12 13.27 -22.55 4.44
C ARG A 12 13.31 -21.37 5.41
N THR A 13 12.21 -21.21 6.16
CA THR A 13 12.17 -20.31 7.31
C THR A 13 12.98 -20.91 8.45
N PRO A 14 13.83 -20.15 9.16
CA PRO A 14 14.43 -20.60 10.39
C PRO A 14 13.39 -21.11 11.37
N THR A 15 13.70 -22.17 12.10
CA THR A 15 12.73 -22.89 12.96
C THR A 15 12.24 -22.08 14.16
N ASP A 16 12.94 -21.04 14.51
CA ASP A 16 12.64 -20.12 15.62
C ASP A 16 11.68 -18.98 15.24
N ILE A 17 11.45 -18.75 13.94
CA ILE A 17 10.55 -17.71 13.45
C ILE A 17 9.16 -18.31 13.16
N LYS A 18 8.17 -17.82 13.89
CA LYS A 18 6.77 -18.20 13.65
C LYS A 18 6.16 -17.33 12.56
N LEU A 19 5.79 -17.95 11.45
CA LEU A 19 5.03 -17.34 10.37
C LEU A 19 3.61 -17.89 10.30
N PRO A 20 2.67 -17.15 9.72
CA PRO A 20 1.36 -17.70 9.39
C PRO A 20 1.49 -18.96 8.52
N PRO A 21 0.53 -19.92 8.59
CA PRO A 21 0.59 -21.14 7.81
C PRO A 21 0.76 -20.90 6.31
N GLY A 22 1.67 -21.64 5.68
CA GLY A 22 1.92 -21.56 4.23
C GLY A 22 2.80 -20.39 3.78
N GLN A 23 3.31 -19.57 4.71
CA GLN A 23 4.21 -18.45 4.41
C GLN A 23 5.68 -18.90 4.45
N TYR A 24 6.51 -18.21 3.66
CA TYR A 24 7.96 -18.30 3.76
C TYR A 24 8.58 -16.91 4.02
N LEU A 25 9.70 -16.88 4.72
CA LEU A 25 10.40 -15.64 5.04
C LEU A 25 11.14 -15.09 3.81
N THR A 26 11.05 -13.77 3.60
CA THR A 26 11.85 -13.05 2.61
C THR A 26 12.48 -11.81 3.24
N THR A 27 13.59 -11.36 2.67
CA THR A 27 14.28 -10.12 3.08
C THR A 27 14.04 -8.98 2.12
N ASP A 28 13.51 -9.27 0.96
CA ASP A 28 13.19 -8.32 -0.11
C ASP A 28 11.69 -8.30 -0.40
N PHE A 29 11.26 -7.42 -1.29
CA PHE A 29 9.91 -7.41 -1.81
C PHE A 29 9.88 -8.16 -3.15
N PRO A 30 9.35 -9.39 -3.20
CA PRO A 30 9.14 -10.07 -4.47
C PRO A 30 8.20 -9.27 -5.36
N VAL A 31 8.65 -8.94 -6.56
CA VAL A 31 7.89 -8.10 -7.49
C VAL A 31 6.91 -8.94 -8.29
N LEU A 32 5.62 -8.61 -8.17
CA LEU A 32 4.56 -9.07 -9.06
C LEU A 32 3.91 -7.83 -9.66
N SER A 33 3.92 -7.73 -10.97
CA SER A 33 3.40 -6.56 -11.69
C SER A 33 2.26 -6.96 -12.62
N ALA A 34 1.16 -6.21 -12.57
CA ALA A 34 0.05 -6.35 -13.51
C ALA A 34 0.27 -5.59 -14.82
N GLY A 35 1.31 -4.78 -14.89
CA GLY A 35 1.64 -3.96 -16.05
C GLY A 35 2.74 -2.95 -15.74
N PRO A 36 3.06 -2.03 -16.65
CA PRO A 36 4.06 -1.00 -16.43
C PRO A 36 3.63 -0.06 -15.29
N THR A 37 4.60 0.41 -14.52
CA THR A 37 4.35 1.39 -13.46
C THR A 37 3.88 2.71 -14.07
N PRO A 38 2.72 3.25 -13.65
CA PRO A 38 2.25 4.52 -14.14
C PRO A 38 3.20 5.65 -13.75
N HIS A 39 3.42 6.57 -14.68
CA HIS A 39 4.13 7.81 -14.37
C HIS A 39 3.11 8.88 -13.98
N VAL A 40 3.15 9.30 -12.72
CA VAL A 40 2.27 10.34 -12.19
C VAL A 40 3.13 11.58 -11.90
N PRO A 41 2.98 12.67 -12.65
CA PRO A 41 3.67 13.93 -12.35
C PRO A 41 3.23 14.46 -10.99
N LEU A 42 4.18 14.97 -10.20
CA LEU A 42 3.89 15.45 -8.85
C LEU A 42 2.99 16.69 -8.84
N ASP A 43 2.97 17.48 -9.91
CA ASP A 43 2.07 18.62 -10.09
C ASP A 43 0.60 18.22 -10.31
N ARG A 44 0.35 16.96 -10.63
CA ARG A 44 -0.99 16.37 -10.79
C ARG A 44 -1.35 15.36 -9.70
N TRP A 45 -0.39 15.06 -8.85
CA TRP A 45 -0.64 14.12 -7.76
C TRP A 45 -1.58 14.75 -6.72
N GLU A 46 -2.59 14.00 -6.31
CA GLU A 46 -3.47 14.43 -5.24
C GLU A 46 -3.96 13.24 -4.43
N PHE A 47 -4.27 13.50 -3.17
CA PHE A 47 -4.99 12.60 -2.31
C PHE A 47 -6.35 13.21 -1.95
N VAL A 48 -7.42 12.49 -2.19
CA VAL A 48 -8.79 12.99 -2.04
C VAL A 48 -9.56 12.08 -1.12
N ILE A 49 -10.29 12.67 -0.19
CA ILE A 49 -11.31 11.99 0.61
C ILE A 49 -12.67 12.50 0.15
N ASP A 50 -13.53 11.59 -0.29
CA ASP A 50 -14.89 11.89 -0.69
C ASP A 50 -15.90 10.92 -0.03
N ASP A 51 -17.16 11.30 -0.02
CA ASP A 51 -18.26 10.48 0.47
C ASP A 51 -19.07 9.83 -0.66
N GLY A 52 -18.53 9.83 -1.86
CA GLY A 52 -19.19 9.37 -3.09
C GLY A 52 -19.95 10.47 -3.84
N SER A 53 -20.28 11.57 -3.19
CA SER A 53 -21.03 12.69 -3.77
C SER A 53 -20.23 13.99 -3.70
N ASN A 54 -19.51 14.21 -2.61
CA ASN A 54 -18.77 15.43 -2.34
C ASN A 54 -17.35 15.14 -1.94
N VAL A 55 -16.43 16.00 -2.38
CA VAL A 55 -15.06 16.02 -1.87
C VAL A 55 -15.09 16.62 -0.46
N LEU A 56 -14.61 15.86 0.52
CA LEU A 56 -14.54 16.29 1.92
C LEU A 56 -13.19 16.90 2.24
N ARG A 57 -12.10 16.35 1.68
CA ARG A 57 -10.73 16.84 1.81
C ARG A 57 -9.92 16.53 0.57
N ARG A 58 -8.94 17.40 0.29
CA ARG A 58 -8.02 17.24 -0.82
C ARG A 58 -6.65 17.81 -0.45
N TRP A 59 -5.61 17.07 -0.81
CA TRP A 59 -4.22 17.52 -0.70
C TRP A 59 -3.53 17.35 -2.04
N ASP A 60 -2.82 18.36 -2.47
CA ASP A 60 -1.80 18.21 -3.49
C ASP A 60 -0.51 17.64 -2.89
N TRP A 61 0.49 17.34 -3.71
CA TRP A 61 1.74 16.75 -3.24
C TRP A 61 2.41 17.60 -2.16
N LYS A 62 2.47 18.92 -2.33
CA LYS A 62 3.12 19.83 -1.39
C LYS A 62 2.40 19.87 -0.04
N SER A 63 1.08 20.02 -0.05
CA SER A 63 0.29 20.06 1.18
C SER A 63 0.25 18.72 1.90
N PHE A 64 0.22 17.62 1.16
CA PHE A 64 0.30 16.27 1.74
C PHE A 64 1.64 16.02 2.43
N ARG A 65 2.74 16.44 1.80
CA ARG A 65 4.08 16.34 2.38
C ARG A 65 4.29 17.22 3.60
N GLY A 66 3.47 18.22 3.80
CA GLY A 66 3.46 19.09 4.98
C GLY A 66 2.67 18.53 6.17
N LEU A 67 1.96 17.42 6.00
CA LEU A 67 1.22 16.78 7.10
C LEU A 67 2.17 16.11 8.09
N PRO A 68 1.76 15.98 9.38
CA PRO A 68 2.52 15.20 10.35
C PRO A 68 2.69 13.76 9.88
N THR A 69 3.89 13.21 10.06
CA THR A 69 4.20 11.81 9.71
C THR A 69 4.43 10.99 10.97
N ASP A 70 4.09 9.71 10.88
CA ASP A 70 4.34 8.71 11.89
C ASP A 70 5.30 7.64 11.34
N ASP A 71 6.14 7.11 12.21
CA ASP A 71 6.98 5.96 11.92
C ASP A 71 6.31 4.71 12.50
N ILE A 72 6.19 3.68 11.69
CA ILE A 72 5.68 2.38 12.14
C ILE A 72 6.60 1.25 11.68
N THR A 73 6.64 0.20 12.48
CA THR A 73 7.31 -1.05 12.11
C THR A 73 6.30 -2.17 12.16
N VAL A 74 6.11 -2.85 11.04
CA VAL A 74 5.09 -3.90 10.88
C VAL A 74 5.64 -5.08 10.11
N ASP A 75 5.03 -6.23 10.31
CA ASP A 75 5.24 -7.42 9.50
C ASP A 75 4.26 -7.43 8.33
N LEU A 76 4.72 -7.79 7.15
CA LEU A 76 3.90 -7.95 5.97
C LEU A 76 3.76 -9.42 5.60
N HIS A 77 2.53 -9.85 5.37
CA HIS A 77 2.19 -11.20 4.92
C HIS A 77 1.42 -11.10 3.60
N CYS A 78 2.04 -11.54 2.52
CA CYS A 78 1.43 -11.45 1.19
C CYS A 78 0.61 -12.71 0.87
N VAL A 79 -0.45 -12.54 0.10
CA VAL A 79 -1.25 -13.65 -0.42
C VAL A 79 -0.42 -14.61 -1.30
N THR A 80 0.69 -14.13 -1.88
CA THR A 80 1.64 -14.94 -2.64
C THR A 80 2.65 -15.69 -1.76
N ARG A 81 2.32 -15.87 -0.48
CA ARG A 81 2.99 -16.72 0.50
C ARG A 81 4.30 -16.23 1.09
N TRP A 82 4.73 -15.02 0.79
CA TRP A 82 5.92 -14.49 1.44
C TRP A 82 5.56 -13.61 2.63
N SER A 83 6.43 -13.62 3.62
CA SER A 83 6.37 -12.73 4.77
C SER A 83 7.67 -11.96 4.89
N LYS A 84 7.56 -10.65 5.06
CA LYS A 84 8.69 -9.78 5.37
C LYS A 84 8.45 -9.16 6.73
N LEU A 85 9.32 -9.50 7.69
CA LEU A 85 9.20 -9.07 9.07
C LEU A 85 9.94 -7.76 9.32
N GLY A 86 9.43 -6.97 10.28
CA GLY A 86 10.11 -5.77 10.76
C GLY A 86 10.27 -4.69 9.70
N THR A 87 9.29 -4.48 8.82
CA THR A 87 9.33 -3.42 7.83
C THR A 87 9.03 -2.06 8.46
N SER A 88 9.94 -1.11 8.26
CA SER A 88 9.78 0.26 8.77
C SER A 88 9.22 1.17 7.69
N TRP A 89 8.22 1.95 8.07
CA TRP A 89 7.51 2.87 7.19
C TRP A 89 7.39 4.23 7.85
N GLU A 90 7.55 5.27 7.05
CA GLU A 90 7.20 6.63 7.40
C GLU A 90 6.03 7.07 6.53
N GLY A 91 5.01 7.64 7.13
CA GLY A 91 3.84 8.09 6.39
C GLY A 91 2.86 8.90 7.21
N VAL A 92 1.83 9.40 6.54
CA VAL A 92 0.72 10.09 7.19
C VAL A 92 -0.33 9.07 7.58
N SER A 93 -0.69 9.02 8.87
CA SER A 93 -1.72 8.09 9.33
C SER A 93 -3.11 8.47 8.80
N LEU A 94 -3.97 7.48 8.62
CA LEU A 94 -5.37 7.72 8.30
C LEU A 94 -6.07 8.50 9.41
N ASP A 95 -5.69 8.29 10.68
CA ASP A 95 -6.24 9.06 11.79
C ASP A 95 -5.96 10.54 11.64
N THR A 96 -4.76 10.92 11.20
CA THR A 96 -4.42 12.31 10.88
C THR A 96 -5.27 12.85 9.70
N MET A 97 -5.41 12.08 8.65
CA MET A 97 -6.17 12.48 7.46
C MET A 97 -7.67 12.55 7.71
N LEU A 98 -8.21 11.71 8.59
CA LEU A 98 -9.64 11.62 8.92
C LEU A 98 -10.03 12.46 10.14
N ALA A 99 -9.07 13.07 10.85
CA ALA A 99 -9.33 13.84 12.07
C ALA A 99 -10.39 14.91 11.83
N ASP A 100 -11.36 15.00 12.73
CA ASP A 100 -12.47 15.98 12.68
C ASP A 100 -13.33 15.91 11.40
N LEU A 101 -13.25 14.83 10.67
CA LEU A 101 -14.07 14.63 9.49
C LEU A 101 -15.50 14.28 9.89
N LYS A 102 -16.45 15.09 9.45
CA LYS A 102 -17.87 14.85 9.68
C LYS A 102 -18.42 13.90 8.63
N THR A 103 -18.61 12.64 9.03
CA THR A 103 -19.15 11.60 8.15
C THR A 103 -19.92 10.57 8.97
N ASN A 104 -20.93 9.96 8.35
CA ASN A 104 -21.66 8.82 8.89
C ASN A 104 -21.09 7.48 8.42
N ALA A 105 -20.00 7.49 7.66
CA ALA A 105 -19.37 6.28 7.15
C ALA A 105 -18.77 5.46 8.29
N SER A 106 -18.98 4.16 8.26
CA SER A 106 -18.42 3.20 9.21
C SER A 106 -17.15 2.51 8.71
N TYR A 107 -16.79 2.72 7.44
CA TYR A 107 -15.56 2.20 6.83
C TYR A 107 -15.06 3.15 5.72
N ALA A 108 -13.80 2.98 5.35
CA ALA A 108 -13.19 3.69 4.24
C ALA A 108 -12.63 2.70 3.21
N LEU A 109 -12.76 3.05 1.95
CA LEU A 109 -12.13 2.34 0.84
C LEU A 109 -11.00 3.21 0.29
N VAL A 110 -9.79 2.66 0.24
CA VAL A 110 -8.65 3.31 -0.39
C VAL A 110 -8.45 2.72 -1.77
N ARG A 111 -8.35 3.56 -2.77
CA ARG A 111 -8.07 3.16 -4.15
C ARG A 111 -7.05 4.09 -4.80
N MET A 112 -6.23 3.54 -5.65
CA MET A 112 -5.38 4.32 -6.54
C MET A 112 -6.15 4.58 -7.84
N VAL A 113 -6.22 5.84 -8.23
CA VAL A 113 -6.78 6.25 -9.50
C VAL A 113 -5.66 6.86 -10.33
N THR A 114 -5.23 6.13 -11.34
CA THR A 114 -4.46 6.73 -12.42
C THR A 114 -5.46 7.28 -13.41
N THR A 115 -5.30 8.54 -13.81
CA THR A 115 -6.13 9.06 -14.89
C THR A 115 -5.88 8.17 -16.10
N PRO A 116 -6.83 7.33 -16.52
CA PRO A 116 -6.61 6.59 -17.74
C PRO A 116 -6.52 7.63 -18.84
N GLN A 117 -5.42 7.67 -19.54
CA GLN A 117 -5.47 8.12 -20.92
C GLN A 117 -6.24 7.06 -21.66
N ILE A 118 -7.56 7.11 -21.54
CA ILE A 118 -8.42 6.37 -22.44
C ILE A 118 -8.34 7.12 -23.75
N SER A 119 -7.38 6.74 -24.54
CA SER A 119 -7.45 6.95 -25.98
C SER A 119 -8.52 5.98 -26.48
N LEU A 120 -9.71 6.48 -26.62
CA LEU A 120 -10.71 5.82 -27.42
C LEU A 120 -10.37 6.04 -28.89
#